data_6f40f456aa9b6e30b69bb7a77ecc63a8
#
_entry.id   6f40f456aa9b6e30b69bb7a77ecc63a8
#
_cell.length_a   1.000
_cell.length_b   1.000
_cell.length_c   1.000
_cell.angle_alpha   90.00
_cell.angle_beta   90.00
_cell.angle_gamma   90.00
#
_symmetry.space_group_name_H-M   'P 1'
#
loop_
_entity.id
_entity.type
_entity.pdbx_description
1 polymer ?
#
loop_
_entity_poly.entity_id
_entity_poly.type
_entity_poly.pdbx_seq_one_letter_code
_entity_poly.pdbx_strand_id
1 'polypeptide(L)'
;MATNLTSLPLAPESIDEESWNRIKTALDFAISGSALSHERFMVAYTAAYNCFASTRRVSRCDGQNTEHLSEDRNHHLYTKIEEYFGSGCFDEWREKAEILDSEDLLGYYSSQWRIYHSAATEADRICTYLNLHWVKKLRDEGRRDVYPIYQHDRRLTRALVGLARRHHQGETLDVGLMKNVLFSLVSLGINNENLQLISLDVYKENFETEFLEDAEEHLRQISDGLAFEPQEYLDMVMACFKEENEYISAAREYLHPTTEEKLRQRCELALLGERDQTRWEVTGGSSVLDPKPKLAEPDRWL
;
A
#
# COMPACT_ATOMS: atom_id res chain seq x y z
N MET A 1 -20.81 58.63 -28.95
CA MET A 1 -19.65 58.21 -28.16
C MET A 1 -19.99 56.83 -27.55
N ALA A 2 -19.48 55.78 -28.17
CA ALA A 2 -19.69 54.42 -27.68
C ALA A 2 -18.55 54.12 -26.72
N THR A 3 -18.87 53.94 -25.44
CA THR A 3 -17.95 53.49 -24.40
C THR A 3 -17.66 52.02 -24.62
N ASN A 4 -16.42 51.70 -25.03
CA ASN A 4 -15.87 50.36 -25.04
C ASN A 4 -15.91 49.78 -23.62
N LEU A 5 -16.85 48.88 -23.36
CA LEU A 5 -16.77 47.95 -22.26
C LEU A 5 -15.61 46.98 -22.55
N THR A 6 -14.43 47.27 -22.01
CA THR A 6 -13.32 46.34 -21.92
C THR A 6 -13.82 45.13 -21.14
N SER A 7 -14.00 44.02 -21.83
CA SER A 7 -14.26 42.72 -21.21
C SER A 7 -13.10 42.42 -20.24
N LEU A 8 -13.41 42.34 -18.97
CA LEU A 8 -12.48 41.79 -17.98
C LEU A 8 -12.02 40.40 -18.46
N PRO A 9 -10.71 40.10 -18.40
CA PRO A 9 -10.23 38.78 -18.79
C PRO A 9 -10.94 37.75 -17.91
N LEU A 10 -11.58 36.77 -18.55
CA LEU A 10 -12.08 35.57 -17.91
C LEU A 10 -10.95 35.02 -17.06
N ALA A 11 -11.25 34.75 -15.79
CA ALA A 11 -10.28 34.11 -14.90
C ALA A 11 -9.78 32.79 -15.57
N PRO A 12 -8.46 32.54 -15.60
CA PRO A 12 -7.93 31.38 -16.29
C PRO A 12 -8.53 30.09 -15.70
N GLU A 13 -8.99 29.20 -16.57
CA GLU A 13 -9.58 27.88 -16.22
C GLU A 13 -8.56 26.95 -15.59
N SER A 14 -7.27 27.28 -15.66
CA SER A 14 -6.15 26.50 -15.14
C SER A 14 -5.51 27.14 -13.92
N ILE A 15 -4.79 26.34 -13.13
CA ILE A 15 -3.88 26.84 -12.10
C ILE A 15 -2.79 27.68 -12.77
N ASP A 16 -2.45 28.82 -12.19
CA ASP A 16 -1.34 29.64 -12.67
C ASP A 16 0.01 28.93 -12.40
N GLU A 17 0.95 29.12 -13.33
CA GLU A 17 2.27 28.45 -13.28
C GLU A 17 3.06 28.84 -12.01
N GLU A 18 2.87 30.03 -11.47
CA GLU A 18 3.56 30.45 -10.25
C GLU A 18 3.07 29.66 -9.04
N SER A 19 1.75 29.49 -8.90
CA SER A 19 1.16 28.67 -7.83
C SER A 19 1.58 27.19 -7.95
N TRP A 20 1.57 26.65 -9.18
CA TRP A 20 2.06 25.30 -9.41
C TRP A 20 3.54 25.13 -9.03
N ASN A 21 4.40 26.07 -9.46
CA ASN A 21 5.84 26.01 -9.16
C ASN A 21 6.13 26.07 -7.66
N ARG A 22 5.33 26.80 -6.88
CA ARG A 22 5.44 26.85 -5.42
C ARG A 22 5.10 25.49 -4.80
N ILE A 23 4.04 24.83 -5.26
CA ILE A 23 3.65 23.49 -4.81
C ILE A 23 4.70 22.48 -5.23
N LYS A 24 5.08 22.47 -6.51
CA LYS A 24 6.09 21.56 -7.06
C LYS A 24 7.42 21.66 -6.33
N THR A 25 7.90 22.87 -6.04
CA THR A 25 9.16 23.09 -5.30
C THR A 25 9.11 22.43 -3.90
N ALA A 26 7.96 22.47 -3.23
CA ALA A 26 7.80 21.83 -1.93
C ALA A 26 7.81 20.28 -2.06
N LEU A 27 7.16 19.76 -3.11
CA LEU A 27 7.15 18.32 -3.40
C LEU A 27 8.54 17.80 -3.81
N ASP A 28 9.27 18.53 -4.68
CA ASP A 28 10.65 18.21 -5.07
C ASP A 28 11.57 18.14 -3.84
N PHE A 29 11.35 19.06 -2.88
CA PHE A 29 12.11 19.06 -1.64
C PHE A 29 11.77 17.86 -0.75
N ALA A 30 10.50 17.47 -0.66
CA ALA A 30 10.08 16.28 0.08
C ALA A 30 10.65 14.98 -0.56
N ILE A 31 10.64 14.89 -1.91
CA ILE A 31 11.23 13.76 -2.65
C ILE A 31 12.75 13.67 -2.46
N SER A 32 13.44 14.80 -2.27
CA SER A 32 14.87 14.78 -1.95
C SER A 32 15.20 14.16 -0.57
N GLY A 33 14.19 13.70 0.17
CA GLY A 33 14.33 13.13 1.50
C GLY A 33 14.57 14.15 2.61
N SER A 34 14.37 15.43 2.31
CA SER A 34 14.59 16.53 3.25
C SER A 34 13.29 16.90 3.96
N ALA A 35 13.36 17.21 5.26
CA ALA A 35 12.19 17.68 6.00
C ALA A 35 11.73 19.05 5.47
N LEU A 36 10.45 19.18 5.17
CA LEU A 36 9.85 20.42 4.68
C LEU A 36 9.81 21.45 5.81
N SER A 37 10.47 22.60 5.63
CA SER A 37 10.40 23.68 6.60
C SER A 37 8.99 24.26 6.68
N HIS A 38 8.61 24.78 7.86
CA HIS A 38 7.29 25.42 8.04
C HIS A 38 7.02 26.54 7.02
N GLU A 39 8.02 27.34 6.70
CA GLU A 39 7.90 28.41 5.72
C GLU A 39 7.58 27.88 4.31
N ARG A 40 8.33 26.88 3.83
CA ARG A 40 8.08 26.24 2.52
C ARG A 40 6.72 25.56 2.48
N PHE A 41 6.36 24.87 3.55
CA PHE A 41 5.04 24.27 3.69
C PHE A 41 3.94 25.33 3.55
N MET A 42 4.03 26.44 4.28
CA MET A 42 3.01 27.51 4.25
C MET A 42 2.92 28.18 2.88
N VAL A 43 4.03 28.34 2.16
CA VAL A 43 4.03 28.88 0.80
C VAL A 43 3.25 27.96 -0.15
N ALA A 44 3.54 26.66 -0.13
CA ALA A 44 2.87 25.67 -0.97
C ALA A 44 1.39 25.49 -0.58
N TYR A 45 1.10 25.37 0.72
CA TYR A 45 -0.26 25.29 1.24
C TYR A 45 -1.11 26.49 0.85
N THR A 46 -0.57 27.72 0.98
CA THR A 46 -1.26 28.93 0.59
C THR A 46 -1.53 28.98 -0.92
N ALA A 47 -0.58 28.52 -1.74
CA ALA A 47 -0.77 28.41 -3.18
C ALA A 47 -1.92 27.43 -3.52
N ALA A 48 -1.92 26.22 -2.93
CA ALA A 48 -2.99 25.23 -3.12
C ALA A 48 -4.34 25.74 -2.59
N TYR A 49 -4.37 26.38 -1.41
CA TYR A 49 -5.57 27.00 -0.85
C TYR A 49 -6.12 28.10 -1.74
N ASN A 50 -5.28 28.98 -2.29
CA ASN A 50 -5.72 30.07 -3.17
C ASN A 50 -6.30 29.55 -4.49
N CYS A 51 -5.80 28.45 -5.03
CA CYS A 51 -6.41 27.77 -6.17
C CYS A 51 -7.85 27.37 -5.84
N PHE A 52 -8.07 26.80 -4.66
CA PHE A 52 -9.39 26.40 -4.19
C PHE A 52 -10.29 27.62 -3.84
N ALA A 53 -9.76 28.62 -3.12
CA ALA A 53 -10.53 29.75 -2.60
C ALA A 53 -10.91 30.80 -3.67
N SER A 54 -10.08 31.01 -4.68
CA SER A 54 -10.38 31.92 -5.79
C SER A 54 -11.64 31.51 -6.55
N THR A 55 -11.91 30.23 -6.57
CA THR A 55 -13.08 29.59 -7.12
C THR A 55 -14.38 29.99 -6.40
N ARG A 56 -14.36 30.07 -5.07
CA ARG A 56 -15.53 30.47 -4.26
C ARG A 56 -15.86 31.98 -4.37
N ARG A 57 -14.88 32.84 -4.68
CA ARG A 57 -15.10 34.30 -4.81
C ARG A 57 -15.83 34.62 -6.10
N VAL A 58 -15.53 33.96 -7.21
CA VAL A 58 -16.19 34.18 -8.50
C VAL A 58 -17.68 33.80 -8.40
N SER A 59 -18.03 32.73 -7.71
CA SER A 59 -19.42 32.30 -7.51
C SER A 59 -20.31 33.28 -6.75
N ARG A 60 -19.75 34.23 -6.02
CA ARG A 60 -20.53 35.24 -5.23
C ARG A 60 -20.82 36.53 -5.96
N CYS A 61 -20.12 36.86 -7.03
CA CYS A 61 -20.20 38.18 -7.67
C CYS A 61 -21.09 38.24 -8.91
N ASP A 62 -21.25 37.13 -9.63
CA ASP A 62 -22.07 37.07 -10.84
C ASP A 62 -23.04 35.91 -10.74
N GLY A 63 -24.34 36.16 -10.73
CA GLY A 63 -25.39 35.14 -10.70
C GLY A 63 -25.41 34.20 -11.93
N GLN A 64 -24.29 34.04 -12.62
CA GLN A 64 -24.09 33.07 -13.71
C GLN A 64 -23.29 31.89 -13.20
N ASN A 65 -23.60 30.73 -13.72
CA ASN A 65 -23.17 29.38 -13.40
C ASN A 65 -21.63 29.23 -13.29
N THR A 66 -21.04 29.70 -12.19
CA THR A 66 -19.58 29.69 -11.93
C THR A 66 -19.10 28.38 -11.26
N GLU A 67 -20.00 27.45 -11.03
CA GLU A 67 -19.65 26.12 -10.50
C GLU A 67 -18.70 25.36 -11.45
N HIS A 68 -18.91 25.46 -12.77
CA HIS A 68 -18.04 24.85 -13.77
C HIS A 68 -16.58 25.34 -13.70
N LEU A 69 -16.36 26.66 -13.60
CA LEU A 69 -15.01 27.23 -13.53
C LEU A 69 -14.23 26.83 -12.27
N SER A 70 -14.97 26.47 -11.24
CA SER A 70 -14.40 25.99 -9.98
C SER A 70 -13.95 24.55 -10.08
N GLU A 71 -14.73 23.75 -10.71
CA GLU A 71 -14.47 22.36 -10.96
C GLU A 71 -13.23 22.20 -11.84
N ASP A 72 -13.08 23.01 -12.87
CA ASP A 72 -11.97 22.95 -13.81
C ASP A 72 -10.61 23.23 -13.16
N ARG A 73 -10.53 24.21 -12.25
CA ARG A 73 -9.27 24.51 -11.54
C ARG A 73 -8.88 23.43 -10.54
N ASN A 74 -9.84 22.93 -9.77
CA ASN A 74 -9.58 21.85 -8.81
C ASN A 74 -9.18 20.58 -9.56
N HIS A 75 -9.85 20.30 -10.68
CA HIS A 75 -9.49 19.20 -11.56
C HIS A 75 -8.07 19.37 -12.12
N HIS A 76 -7.73 20.58 -12.59
CA HIS A 76 -6.40 20.85 -13.14
C HIS A 76 -5.30 20.73 -12.08
N LEU A 77 -5.50 21.23 -10.85
CA LEU A 77 -4.55 21.02 -9.76
C LEU A 77 -4.40 19.53 -9.42
N TYR A 78 -5.51 18.81 -9.35
CA TYR A 78 -5.51 17.37 -9.10
C TYR A 78 -4.72 16.63 -10.19
N THR A 79 -4.99 16.89 -11.46
CA THR A 79 -4.29 16.30 -12.60
C THR A 79 -2.79 16.62 -12.58
N LYS A 80 -2.40 17.84 -12.25
CA LYS A 80 -0.98 18.24 -12.11
C LYS A 80 -0.27 17.45 -11.01
N ILE A 81 -0.94 17.18 -9.89
CA ILE A 81 -0.39 16.36 -8.80
C ILE A 81 -0.31 14.90 -9.23
N GLU A 82 -1.35 14.39 -9.89
CA GLU A 82 -1.38 13.02 -10.43
C GLU A 82 -0.27 12.81 -11.46
N GLU A 83 -0.10 13.72 -12.42
CA GLU A 83 1.00 13.70 -13.37
C GLU A 83 2.37 13.76 -12.69
N TYR A 84 2.51 14.59 -11.64
CA TYR A 84 3.76 14.72 -10.90
C TYR A 84 4.16 13.40 -10.22
N PHE A 85 3.22 12.70 -9.60
CA PHE A 85 3.46 11.40 -8.98
C PHE A 85 3.40 10.21 -9.95
N GLY A 86 2.79 10.36 -11.13
CA GLY A 86 2.63 9.30 -12.13
C GLY A 86 3.76 9.23 -13.15
N SER A 87 4.46 10.33 -13.38
CA SER A 87 5.49 10.43 -14.43
C SER A 87 6.67 11.29 -13.95
N GLY A 88 7.73 11.30 -14.71
CA GLY A 88 8.87 12.19 -14.53
C GLY A 88 9.86 11.74 -13.47
N CYS A 89 9.67 12.11 -12.20
CA CYS A 89 10.63 11.78 -11.15
C CYS A 89 10.72 10.28 -10.81
N PHE A 90 9.71 9.48 -11.18
CA PHE A 90 9.67 8.03 -10.93
C PHE A 90 10.10 7.18 -12.12
N ASP A 91 10.26 7.75 -13.30
CA ASP A 91 10.74 7.02 -14.49
C ASP A 91 12.18 6.53 -14.31
N GLU A 92 13.06 7.36 -13.75
CA GLU A 92 14.43 6.97 -13.40
C GLU A 92 14.45 5.83 -12.34
N TRP A 93 13.50 5.85 -11.41
CA TRP A 93 13.40 4.77 -10.42
C TRP A 93 12.98 3.46 -11.05
N ARG A 94 12.06 3.52 -12.02
CA ARG A 94 11.57 2.38 -12.75
C ARG A 94 12.65 1.75 -13.62
N GLU A 95 13.37 2.56 -14.40
CA GLU A 95 14.51 2.12 -15.20
C GLU A 95 15.59 1.44 -14.33
N LYS A 96 15.90 2.02 -13.19
CA LYS A 96 16.88 1.44 -12.25
C LYS A 96 16.38 0.13 -11.66
N ALA A 97 15.10 0.02 -11.32
CA ALA A 97 14.51 -1.22 -10.82
C ALA A 97 14.55 -2.36 -11.84
N GLU A 98 14.53 -2.06 -13.15
CA GLU A 98 14.55 -3.07 -14.21
C GLU A 98 15.85 -3.89 -14.24
N ILE A 99 16.96 -3.32 -13.81
CA ILE A 99 18.30 -3.96 -13.86
C ILE A 99 18.72 -4.60 -12.54
N LEU A 100 17.89 -4.50 -11.48
CA LEU A 100 18.22 -5.03 -10.16
C LEU A 100 17.70 -6.45 -9.97
N ASP A 101 18.45 -7.26 -9.21
CA ASP A 101 18.11 -8.59 -8.77
C ASP A 101 17.17 -8.60 -7.55
N SER A 102 16.72 -9.82 -7.16
CA SER A 102 15.71 -10.06 -6.14
C SER A 102 15.88 -9.27 -4.85
N GLU A 103 17.04 -9.38 -4.17
CA GLU A 103 17.26 -8.69 -2.89
C GLU A 103 17.59 -7.21 -3.06
N ASP A 104 18.43 -6.90 -4.06
CA ASP A 104 18.78 -5.52 -4.40
C ASP A 104 17.52 -4.75 -4.84
N LEU A 105 16.62 -5.42 -5.57
CA LEU A 105 15.32 -4.87 -5.96
C LEU A 105 14.47 -4.54 -4.72
N LEU A 106 14.39 -5.45 -3.74
CA LEU A 106 13.62 -5.21 -2.51
C LEU A 106 14.20 -4.06 -1.69
N GLY A 107 15.52 -4.01 -1.53
CA GLY A 107 16.22 -2.94 -0.83
C GLY A 107 16.01 -1.58 -1.51
N TYR A 108 16.14 -1.57 -2.83
CA TYR A 108 15.89 -0.38 -3.64
C TYR A 108 14.43 0.06 -3.54
N TYR A 109 13.47 -0.85 -3.74
CA TYR A 109 12.04 -0.56 -3.62
C TYR A 109 11.70 0.01 -2.25
N SER A 110 12.16 -0.61 -1.16
CA SER A 110 11.90 -0.12 0.21
C SER A 110 12.42 1.30 0.42
N SER A 111 13.59 1.62 -0.14
CA SER A 111 14.17 2.96 -0.06
C SER A 111 13.34 3.99 -0.82
N GLN A 112 12.92 3.65 -2.04
CA GLN A 112 12.10 4.53 -2.87
C GLN A 112 10.69 4.70 -2.30
N TRP A 113 10.11 3.63 -1.77
CA TRP A 113 8.81 3.68 -1.09
C TRP A 113 8.81 4.68 0.07
N ARG A 114 9.85 4.66 0.90
CA ARG A 114 9.96 5.60 2.03
C ARG A 114 9.96 7.05 1.58
N ILE A 115 10.71 7.35 0.51
CA ILE A 115 10.77 8.70 -0.07
C ILE A 115 9.40 9.09 -0.65
N TYR A 116 8.82 8.20 -1.44
CA TYR A 116 7.49 8.38 -2.02
C TYR A 116 6.41 8.63 -0.96
N HIS A 117 6.35 7.79 0.05
CA HIS A 117 5.37 7.88 1.14
C HIS A 117 5.51 9.20 1.91
N SER A 118 6.73 9.64 2.16
CA SER A 118 6.99 10.95 2.79
C SER A 118 6.49 12.10 1.92
N ALA A 119 6.80 12.09 0.63
CA ALA A 119 6.35 13.11 -0.32
C ALA A 119 4.83 13.12 -0.51
N ALA A 120 4.21 11.95 -0.60
CA ALA A 120 2.76 11.80 -0.69
C ALA A 120 2.04 12.34 0.57
N THR A 121 2.61 12.09 1.75
CA THR A 121 2.09 12.64 3.02
C THR A 121 2.17 14.17 3.03
N GLU A 122 3.26 14.76 2.56
CA GLU A 122 3.36 16.23 2.45
C GLU A 122 2.41 16.78 1.39
N ALA A 123 2.21 16.09 0.27
CA ALA A 123 1.22 16.47 -0.75
C ALA A 123 -0.20 16.47 -0.16
N ASP A 124 -0.57 15.45 0.61
CA ASP A 124 -1.87 15.37 1.28
C ASP A 124 -2.09 16.57 2.23
N ARG A 125 -1.08 16.90 3.04
CA ARG A 125 -1.12 18.05 3.94
C ARG A 125 -1.23 19.38 3.22
N ILE A 126 -0.46 19.59 2.13
CA ILE A 126 -0.49 20.78 1.30
C ILE A 126 -1.86 20.93 0.63
N CYS A 127 -2.43 19.82 0.14
CA CYS A 127 -3.67 19.79 -0.62
C CYS A 127 -4.91 19.47 0.22
N THR A 128 -4.87 19.67 1.53
CA THR A 128 -5.96 19.31 2.46
C THR A 128 -7.34 19.79 1.99
N TYR A 129 -7.45 21.03 1.49
CA TYR A 129 -8.73 21.55 1.01
C TYR A 129 -9.20 20.92 -0.31
N LEU A 130 -8.26 20.59 -1.20
CA LEU A 130 -8.56 19.84 -2.41
C LEU A 130 -9.11 18.46 -2.06
N ASN A 131 -8.47 17.77 -1.11
CA ASN A 131 -8.85 16.43 -0.67
C ASN A 131 -10.23 16.43 0.01
N LEU A 132 -10.47 17.38 0.92
CA LEU A 132 -11.75 17.48 1.65
C LEU A 132 -12.95 17.82 0.77
N HIS A 133 -12.77 18.55 -0.30
CA HIS A 133 -13.88 19.08 -1.08
C HIS A 133 -13.96 18.50 -2.48
N TRP A 134 -12.85 18.40 -3.21
CA TRP A 134 -12.84 17.95 -4.59
C TRP A 134 -12.70 16.43 -4.69
N VAL A 135 -11.68 15.86 -4.07
CA VAL A 135 -11.44 14.41 -4.09
C VAL A 135 -12.61 13.67 -3.45
N LYS A 136 -13.16 14.21 -2.35
CA LYS A 136 -14.38 13.66 -1.73
C LYS A 136 -15.57 13.68 -2.68
N LYS A 137 -15.76 14.77 -3.45
CA LYS A 137 -16.84 14.89 -4.45
C LYS A 137 -16.67 13.86 -5.57
N LEU A 138 -15.46 13.75 -6.15
CA LEU A 138 -15.16 12.75 -7.19
C LEU A 138 -15.46 11.32 -6.73
N ARG A 139 -15.15 11.05 -5.48
CA ARG A 139 -15.42 9.79 -4.81
C ARG A 139 -16.91 9.50 -4.69
N ASP A 140 -17.67 10.46 -4.16
CA ASP A 140 -19.11 10.35 -3.98
C ASP A 140 -19.84 10.16 -5.33
N GLU A 141 -19.25 10.65 -6.43
CA GLU A 141 -19.69 10.46 -7.82
C GLU A 141 -19.25 9.12 -8.44
N GLY A 142 -18.52 8.28 -7.70
CA GLY A 142 -18.06 6.96 -8.16
C GLY A 142 -16.90 7.01 -9.17
N ARG A 143 -16.21 8.12 -9.29
CA ARG A 143 -14.98 8.23 -10.10
C ARG A 143 -13.82 7.56 -9.36
N ARG A 144 -13.30 6.47 -9.95
CA ARG A 144 -12.36 5.53 -9.30
C ARG A 144 -10.87 5.83 -9.52
N ASP A 145 -10.52 6.88 -10.26
CA ASP A 145 -9.18 7.08 -10.81
C ASP A 145 -8.20 7.75 -9.83
N VAL A 146 -8.28 7.42 -8.53
CA VAL A 146 -7.63 8.24 -7.51
C VAL A 146 -6.15 7.93 -7.28
N TYR A 147 -5.59 6.77 -7.65
CA TYR A 147 -4.13 6.51 -7.55
C TYR A 147 -3.62 5.41 -8.50
N PRO A 148 -3.15 5.71 -9.72
CA PRO A 148 -2.54 4.72 -10.61
C PRO A 148 -1.03 4.57 -10.43
N ILE A 149 -0.48 4.68 -9.21
CA ILE A 149 0.99 4.71 -9.05
C ILE A 149 1.59 3.32 -8.90
N TYR A 150 0.78 2.31 -8.60
CA TYR A 150 1.25 0.95 -8.46
C TYR A 150 1.14 0.19 -9.78
N GLN A 151 2.28 -0.03 -10.46
CA GLN A 151 2.38 -1.05 -11.49
C GLN A 151 2.83 -2.36 -10.83
N HIS A 152 1.97 -3.38 -10.95
CA HIS A 152 2.26 -4.72 -10.45
C HIS A 152 3.55 -5.27 -11.09
N ASP A 153 4.61 -5.37 -10.30
CA ASP A 153 5.87 -6.00 -10.72
C ASP A 153 5.97 -7.41 -10.12
N ARG A 154 5.70 -8.43 -10.94
CA ARG A 154 5.82 -9.83 -10.54
C ARG A 154 7.22 -10.23 -10.04
N ARG A 155 8.26 -9.46 -10.37
CA ARG A 155 9.60 -9.70 -9.84
C ARG A 155 9.66 -9.38 -8.37
N LEU A 156 8.97 -8.30 -7.93
CA LEU A 156 8.86 -7.94 -6.52
C LEU A 156 8.15 -9.05 -5.72
N THR A 157 7.03 -9.56 -6.25
CA THR A 157 6.31 -10.70 -5.64
C THR A 157 7.21 -11.93 -5.49
N ARG A 158 7.89 -12.34 -6.56
CA ARG A 158 8.79 -13.49 -6.52
C ARG A 158 9.96 -13.28 -5.55
N ALA A 159 10.52 -12.07 -5.48
CA ALA A 159 11.57 -11.74 -4.55
C ALA A 159 11.09 -11.86 -3.09
N LEU A 160 9.89 -11.35 -2.79
CA LEU A 160 9.27 -11.45 -1.46
C LEU A 160 9.00 -12.90 -1.05
N VAL A 161 8.37 -13.68 -1.93
CA VAL A 161 8.07 -15.10 -1.67
C VAL A 161 9.37 -15.91 -1.55
N GLY A 162 10.36 -15.64 -2.42
CA GLY A 162 11.67 -16.27 -2.33
C GLY A 162 12.40 -15.99 -1.01
N LEU A 163 12.29 -14.76 -0.51
CA LEU A 163 12.87 -14.34 0.77
C LEU A 163 12.15 -15.03 1.96
N ALA A 164 10.81 -15.10 1.90
CA ALA A 164 10.01 -15.82 2.91
C ALA A 164 10.33 -17.32 2.94
N ARG A 165 10.52 -17.95 1.77
CA ARG A 165 10.93 -19.37 1.64
C ARG A 165 12.29 -19.61 2.28
N ARG A 166 13.29 -18.76 2.04
CA ARG A 166 14.62 -18.89 2.66
C ARG A 166 14.56 -18.70 4.17
N HIS A 167 13.73 -17.78 4.65
CA HIS A 167 13.48 -17.64 6.09
C HIS A 167 12.85 -18.91 6.69
N HIS A 168 11.90 -19.54 5.99
CA HIS A 168 11.32 -20.84 6.38
C HIS A 168 12.38 -21.95 6.44
N GLN A 169 13.39 -21.91 5.58
CA GLN A 169 14.53 -22.83 5.57
C GLN A 169 15.59 -22.51 6.65
N GLY A 170 15.32 -21.54 7.53
CA GLY A 170 16.20 -21.18 8.64
C GLY A 170 17.28 -20.15 8.30
N GLU A 171 17.23 -19.52 7.11
CA GLU A 171 18.14 -18.44 6.79
C GLU A 171 17.76 -17.16 7.57
N THR A 172 18.77 -16.36 7.90
CA THR A 172 18.54 -15.06 8.55
C THR A 172 17.88 -14.07 7.58
N LEU A 173 16.78 -13.46 8.02
CA LEU A 173 16.00 -12.49 7.26
C LEU A 173 16.24 -11.07 7.77
N ASP A 174 16.36 -10.09 6.87
CA ASP A 174 16.13 -8.69 7.22
C ASP A 174 14.62 -8.45 7.38
N VAL A 175 14.15 -8.67 8.61
CA VAL A 175 12.74 -8.49 8.98
C VAL A 175 12.27 -7.06 8.72
N GLY A 176 13.15 -6.07 8.92
CA GLY A 176 12.84 -4.65 8.68
C GLY A 176 12.54 -4.38 7.21
N LEU A 177 13.38 -4.92 6.32
CA LEU A 177 13.18 -4.82 4.88
C LEU A 177 11.85 -5.48 4.46
N MET A 178 11.64 -6.73 4.87
CA MET A 178 10.43 -7.49 4.53
C MET A 178 9.17 -6.75 5.01
N LYS A 179 9.17 -6.30 6.26
CA LYS A 179 8.07 -5.53 6.85
C LYS A 179 7.78 -4.25 6.09
N ASN A 180 8.80 -3.46 5.73
CA ASN A 180 8.62 -2.20 5.01
C ASN A 180 7.98 -2.41 3.64
N VAL A 181 8.41 -3.44 2.90
CA VAL A 181 7.84 -3.75 1.59
C VAL A 181 6.40 -4.22 1.72
N LEU A 182 6.10 -5.14 2.64
CA LEU A 182 4.74 -5.63 2.86
C LEU A 182 3.81 -4.53 3.38
N PHE A 183 4.30 -3.66 4.26
CA PHE A 183 3.55 -2.47 4.70
C PHE A 183 3.19 -1.55 3.54
N SER A 184 4.08 -1.39 2.56
CA SER A 184 3.77 -0.60 1.36
C SER A 184 2.60 -1.17 0.58
N LEU A 185 2.54 -2.51 0.42
CA LEU A 185 1.45 -3.19 -0.28
C LEU A 185 0.11 -3.02 0.46
N VAL A 186 0.12 -3.05 1.79
CA VAL A 186 -1.06 -2.74 2.61
C VAL A 186 -1.47 -1.29 2.46
N SER A 187 -0.51 -0.35 2.52
CA SER A 187 -0.78 1.09 2.41
C SER A 187 -1.32 1.51 1.04
N LEU A 188 -0.98 0.78 -0.02
CA LEU A 188 -1.51 1.00 -1.37
C LEU A 188 -2.94 0.47 -1.56
N GLY A 189 -3.42 -0.37 -0.64
CA GLY A 189 -4.77 -0.90 -0.67
C GLY A 189 -5.80 0.14 -0.25
N ILE A 190 -6.60 0.62 -1.20
CA ILE A 190 -7.70 1.56 -0.95
C ILE A 190 -9.01 0.80 -1.08
N ASN A 191 -9.84 0.84 -0.04
CA ASN A 191 -11.18 0.28 -0.14
C ASN A 191 -12.07 1.20 -1.00
N ASN A 192 -12.52 0.69 -2.15
CA ASN A 192 -13.35 1.44 -3.10
C ASN A 192 -14.74 1.81 -2.54
N GLU A 193 -15.24 1.08 -1.55
CA GLU A 193 -16.56 1.33 -0.94
C GLU A 193 -16.47 2.29 0.24
N ASN A 194 -15.39 2.19 1.01
CA ASN A 194 -15.12 3.07 2.14
C ASN A 194 -13.62 3.39 2.22
N LEU A 195 -13.26 4.57 1.74
CA LEU A 195 -11.87 5.01 1.62
C LEU A 195 -11.19 5.37 2.97
N GLN A 196 -11.92 5.25 4.06
CA GLN A 196 -11.34 5.26 5.40
C GLN A 196 -10.87 3.87 5.85
N LEU A 197 -11.25 2.81 5.09
CA LEU A 197 -10.83 1.45 5.36
C LEU A 197 -9.75 1.05 4.35
N ILE A 198 -8.66 0.51 4.87
CA ILE A 198 -7.60 -0.07 4.05
C ILE A 198 -8.11 -1.39 3.48
N SER A 199 -8.02 -1.55 2.14
CA SER A 199 -8.23 -2.84 1.49
C SER A 199 -6.91 -3.62 1.49
N LEU A 200 -6.99 -4.92 1.71
CA LEU A 200 -5.85 -5.83 1.57
C LEU A 200 -5.70 -6.40 0.15
N ASP A 201 -6.44 -5.89 -0.84
CA ASP A 201 -6.47 -6.50 -2.17
C ASP A 201 -5.09 -6.42 -2.84
N VAL A 202 -4.42 -5.28 -2.79
CA VAL A 202 -3.05 -5.12 -3.32
C VAL A 202 -2.08 -6.08 -2.63
N TYR A 203 -2.15 -6.19 -1.30
CA TYR A 203 -1.32 -7.11 -0.52
C TYR A 203 -1.60 -8.58 -0.87
N LYS A 204 -2.87 -8.96 -1.02
CA LYS A 204 -3.27 -10.33 -1.38
C LYS A 204 -2.80 -10.72 -2.77
N GLU A 205 -3.05 -9.86 -3.76
CA GLU A 205 -2.69 -10.10 -5.15
C GLU A 205 -1.18 -10.13 -5.39
N ASN A 206 -0.42 -9.35 -4.63
CA ASN A 206 1.01 -9.17 -4.86
C ASN A 206 1.91 -9.94 -3.90
N PHE A 207 1.35 -10.58 -2.89
CA PHE A 207 2.14 -11.37 -1.94
C PHE A 207 1.36 -12.55 -1.36
N GLU A 208 0.24 -12.32 -0.65
CA GLU A 208 -0.41 -13.33 0.20
C GLU A 208 -0.76 -14.60 -0.58
N THR A 209 -1.33 -14.47 -1.78
CA THR A 209 -1.79 -15.61 -2.57
C THR A 209 -0.63 -16.53 -2.94
N GLU A 210 0.42 -15.98 -3.59
CA GLU A 210 1.58 -16.75 -4.04
C GLU A 210 2.39 -17.30 -2.84
N PHE A 211 2.49 -16.52 -1.75
CA PHE A 211 3.13 -16.97 -0.51
C PHE A 211 2.44 -18.17 0.13
N LEU A 212 1.11 -18.13 0.22
CA LEU A 212 0.35 -19.23 0.82
C LEU A 212 0.33 -20.48 -0.06
N GLU A 213 0.35 -20.32 -1.39
CA GLU A 213 0.50 -21.44 -2.33
C GLU A 213 1.87 -22.10 -2.22
N ASP A 214 2.93 -21.30 -2.12
CA ASP A 214 4.30 -21.77 -1.93
C ASP A 214 4.47 -22.54 -0.61
N ALA A 215 3.92 -21.99 0.48
CA ALA A 215 3.94 -22.65 1.79
C ALA A 215 3.17 -23.97 1.78
N GLU A 216 1.99 -24.00 1.14
CA GLU A 216 1.19 -25.23 1.03
C GLU A 216 1.90 -26.32 0.23
N GLU A 217 2.55 -25.96 -0.87
CA GLU A 217 3.32 -26.92 -1.67
C GLU A 217 4.51 -27.49 -0.88
N HIS A 218 5.21 -26.63 -0.12
CA HIS A 218 6.29 -27.08 0.76
C HIS A 218 5.80 -28.06 1.83
N LEU A 219 4.69 -27.74 2.50
CA LEU A 219 4.09 -28.61 3.51
C LEU A 219 3.59 -29.94 2.94
N ARG A 220 3.04 -29.92 1.71
CA ARG A 220 2.63 -31.13 1.00
C ARG A 220 3.82 -32.03 0.71
N GLN A 221 4.95 -31.46 0.26
CA GLN A 221 6.19 -32.24 0.04
C GLN A 221 6.72 -32.88 1.33
N ILE A 222 6.64 -32.18 2.45
CA ILE A 222 6.96 -32.72 3.78
C ILE A 222 6.02 -33.87 4.10
N SER A 223 4.72 -33.69 3.97
CA SER A 223 3.70 -34.68 4.27
C SER A 223 3.85 -35.96 3.42
N ASP A 224 4.15 -35.79 2.12
CA ASP A 224 4.39 -36.94 1.21
C ASP A 224 5.66 -37.71 1.54
N GLY A 225 6.63 -37.07 2.20
CA GLY A 225 7.87 -37.71 2.67
C GLY A 225 7.76 -38.39 4.04
N LEU A 226 6.63 -38.29 4.74
CA LEU A 226 6.46 -38.89 6.07
C LEU A 226 6.37 -40.42 6.01
N ALA A 227 6.90 -41.07 7.05
CA ALA A 227 6.99 -42.53 7.13
C ALA A 227 5.61 -43.20 7.24
N PHE A 228 5.52 -44.47 6.78
CA PHE A 228 4.28 -45.24 6.79
C PHE A 228 3.98 -45.95 8.14
N GLU A 229 4.95 -46.06 9.05
CA GLU A 229 4.75 -46.66 10.36
C GLU A 229 3.98 -45.68 11.29
N PRO A 230 2.84 -46.13 11.88
CA PRO A 230 1.91 -45.19 12.59
C PRO A 230 2.54 -44.44 13.75
N GLN A 231 3.48 -45.05 14.48
CA GLN A 231 4.10 -44.39 15.64
C GLN A 231 5.15 -43.35 15.20
N GLU A 232 5.99 -43.74 14.24
CA GLU A 232 7.00 -42.83 13.66
C GLU A 232 6.33 -41.67 12.92
N TYR A 233 5.19 -41.91 12.26
CA TYR A 233 4.39 -40.88 11.61
C TYR A 233 3.95 -39.78 12.59
N LEU A 234 3.38 -40.18 13.75
CA LEU A 234 2.92 -39.21 14.76
C LEU A 234 4.08 -38.36 15.31
N ASP A 235 5.22 -39.00 15.61
CA ASP A 235 6.40 -38.29 16.12
C ASP A 235 6.95 -37.29 15.09
N MET A 236 6.97 -37.67 13.81
CA MET A 236 7.39 -36.80 12.71
C MET A 236 6.42 -35.64 12.50
N VAL A 237 5.10 -35.91 12.48
CA VAL A 237 4.08 -34.84 12.34
C VAL A 237 4.19 -33.85 13.49
N MET A 238 4.37 -34.31 14.72
CA MET A 238 4.54 -33.43 15.89
C MET A 238 5.82 -32.60 15.80
N ALA A 239 6.91 -33.16 15.28
CA ALA A 239 8.14 -32.40 15.04
C ALA A 239 7.93 -31.32 13.99
N CYS A 240 7.30 -31.66 12.84
CA CYS A 240 6.96 -30.70 11.80
C CYS A 240 6.06 -29.57 12.32
N PHE A 241 5.03 -29.89 13.10
CA PHE A 241 4.18 -28.86 13.72
C PHE A 241 4.95 -27.92 14.63
N LYS A 242 5.93 -28.42 15.37
CA LYS A 242 6.77 -27.60 16.23
C LYS A 242 7.61 -26.63 15.40
N GLU A 243 8.27 -27.14 14.35
CA GLU A 243 9.07 -26.31 13.44
C GLU A 243 8.24 -25.24 12.74
N GLU A 244 7.04 -25.61 12.24
CA GLU A 244 6.12 -24.68 11.60
C GLU A 244 5.61 -23.60 12.57
N ASN A 245 5.33 -23.96 13.82
CA ASN A 245 4.93 -22.97 14.84
C ASN A 245 6.05 -22.01 15.18
N GLU A 246 7.30 -22.47 15.22
CA GLU A 246 8.47 -21.61 15.41
C GLU A 246 8.62 -20.65 14.24
N TYR A 247 8.47 -21.14 12.99
CA TYR A 247 8.47 -20.30 11.79
C TYR A 247 7.33 -19.27 11.79
N ILE A 248 6.08 -19.70 12.02
CA ILE A 248 4.92 -18.80 12.07
C ILE A 248 5.11 -17.71 13.12
N SER A 249 5.66 -18.07 14.28
CA SER A 249 5.94 -17.12 15.37
C SER A 249 7.00 -16.09 14.96
N ALA A 250 8.02 -16.49 14.22
CA ALA A 250 9.02 -15.58 13.67
C ALA A 250 8.44 -14.70 12.53
N ALA A 251 7.67 -15.32 11.63
CA ALA A 251 7.04 -14.62 10.50
C ALA A 251 5.97 -13.60 10.92
N ARG A 252 5.41 -13.73 12.12
CA ARG A 252 4.48 -12.75 12.71
C ARG A 252 5.03 -11.33 12.72
N GLU A 253 6.34 -11.16 12.78
CA GLU A 253 6.95 -9.83 12.81
C GLU A 253 6.72 -9.03 11.52
N TYR A 254 6.55 -9.71 10.38
CA TYR A 254 6.35 -9.07 9.08
C TYR A 254 5.03 -9.43 8.39
N LEU A 255 4.40 -10.57 8.70
CA LEU A 255 3.12 -10.95 8.10
C LEU A 255 1.95 -10.14 8.65
N HIS A 256 0.97 -9.87 7.80
CA HIS A 256 -0.31 -9.34 8.26
C HIS A 256 -1.04 -10.40 9.11
N PRO A 257 -1.76 -10.01 10.19
CA PRO A 257 -2.42 -10.97 11.09
C PRO A 257 -3.38 -11.94 10.42
N THR A 258 -4.08 -11.51 9.36
CA THR A 258 -4.97 -12.38 8.58
C THR A 258 -4.23 -13.46 7.81
N THR A 259 -3.01 -13.17 7.35
CA THR A 259 -2.14 -14.11 6.64
C THR A 259 -1.54 -15.14 7.59
N GLU A 260 -1.16 -14.72 8.80
CA GLU A 260 -0.70 -15.63 9.87
C GLU A 260 -1.76 -16.69 10.17
N GLU A 261 -3.01 -16.29 10.33
CA GLU A 261 -4.13 -17.22 10.58
C GLU A 261 -4.35 -18.20 9.43
N LYS A 262 -4.31 -17.71 8.18
CA LYS A 262 -4.45 -18.55 6.99
C LYS A 262 -3.29 -19.55 6.84
N LEU A 263 -2.06 -19.10 7.12
CA LEU A 263 -0.89 -19.96 7.08
C LEU A 263 -1.03 -21.10 8.10
N ARG A 264 -1.43 -20.79 9.32
CA ARG A 264 -1.70 -21.77 10.39
C ARG A 264 -2.73 -22.81 9.97
N GLN A 265 -3.86 -22.36 9.39
CA GLN A 265 -4.90 -23.26 8.91
C GLN A 265 -4.41 -24.18 7.78
N ARG A 266 -3.58 -23.66 6.87
CA ARG A 266 -2.98 -24.47 5.80
C ARG A 266 -1.98 -25.50 6.33
N CYS A 267 -1.19 -25.14 7.34
CA CYS A 267 -0.30 -26.10 8.03
C CYS A 267 -1.10 -27.24 8.67
N GLU A 268 -2.18 -26.94 9.37
CA GLU A 268 -3.05 -27.95 9.97
C GLU A 268 -3.62 -28.90 8.91
N LEU A 269 -4.16 -28.35 7.82
CA LEU A 269 -4.75 -29.14 6.73
C LEU A 269 -3.72 -30.00 6.00
N ALA A 270 -2.53 -29.47 5.72
CA ALA A 270 -1.50 -30.18 4.96
C ALA A 270 -0.87 -31.32 5.76
N LEU A 271 -0.61 -31.10 7.06
CA LEU A 271 0.06 -32.09 7.91
C LEU A 271 -0.89 -33.14 8.52
N LEU A 272 -2.15 -32.79 8.81
CA LEU A 272 -3.13 -33.73 9.37
C LEU A 272 -3.97 -34.44 8.29
N GLY A 273 -4.08 -33.86 7.08
CA GLY A 273 -4.95 -34.38 6.03
C GLY A 273 -6.44 -34.28 6.36
N GLU A 274 -7.32 -34.37 5.35
CA GLU A 274 -8.77 -34.32 5.57
C GLU A 274 -9.28 -35.56 6.34
N ARG A 275 -8.56 -36.69 6.30
CA ARG A 275 -8.98 -37.95 6.93
C ARG A 275 -8.62 -38.07 8.42
N ASP A 276 -7.58 -37.37 8.86
CA ASP A 276 -7.12 -37.47 10.24
C ASP A 276 -7.70 -36.34 11.13
N GLN A 277 -8.19 -35.27 10.57
CA GLN A 277 -8.87 -34.19 11.32
C GLN A 277 -10.04 -34.72 12.15
N THR A 278 -10.91 -35.55 11.57
CA THR A 278 -12.04 -36.20 12.28
C THR A 278 -11.58 -37.17 13.36
N ARG A 279 -10.44 -37.84 13.16
CA ARG A 279 -9.87 -38.78 14.13
C ARG A 279 -9.21 -38.08 15.30
N TRP A 280 -8.55 -36.93 15.04
CA TRP A 280 -7.90 -36.11 16.05
C TRP A 280 -8.93 -35.47 17.00
N GLU A 281 -10.03 -34.93 16.47
CA GLU A 281 -11.14 -34.37 17.24
C GLU A 281 -11.80 -35.45 18.14
N VAL A 282 -11.92 -36.66 17.66
CA VAL A 282 -12.51 -37.80 18.40
C VAL A 282 -11.58 -38.29 19.55
N THR A 283 -10.25 -38.11 19.42
CA THR A 283 -9.29 -38.49 20.46
C THR A 283 -9.07 -37.43 21.54
N GLY A 284 -9.79 -36.29 21.49
CA GLY A 284 -9.74 -35.24 22.51
C GLY A 284 -8.46 -34.42 22.51
N GLY A 285 -7.72 -34.44 21.38
CA GLY A 285 -6.56 -33.56 21.18
C GLY A 285 -7.00 -32.11 21.18
N SER A 286 -6.61 -31.36 22.18
CA SER A 286 -6.63 -29.88 22.13
C SER A 286 -5.78 -29.45 20.93
N SER A 287 -6.20 -28.40 20.24
CA SER A 287 -5.40 -27.76 19.17
C SER A 287 -3.92 -27.79 19.55
N VAL A 288 -3.10 -28.49 18.75
CA VAL A 288 -1.65 -28.63 18.99
C VAL A 288 -0.95 -27.29 18.81
N LEU A 289 -1.63 -26.38 18.15
CA LEU A 289 -1.20 -25.02 17.94
C LEU A 289 -1.54 -24.18 19.18
N ASP A 290 -0.62 -23.40 19.66
CA ASP A 290 -0.77 -22.50 20.79
C ASP A 290 -2.13 -21.79 20.81
N PRO A 291 -2.76 -21.62 22.00
CA PRO A 291 -4.05 -20.97 22.10
C PRO A 291 -3.97 -19.59 21.45
N LYS A 292 -4.94 -19.30 20.58
CA LYS A 292 -5.06 -18.04 19.82
C LYS A 292 -4.45 -16.89 20.59
N PRO A 293 -3.37 -16.27 20.10
CA PRO A 293 -2.90 -15.04 20.69
C PRO A 293 -4.05 -14.04 20.62
N LYS A 294 -4.28 -13.31 21.70
CA LYS A 294 -5.22 -12.18 21.69
C LYS A 294 -4.94 -11.36 20.45
N LEU A 295 -5.97 -11.12 19.63
CA LEU A 295 -5.90 -10.31 18.42
C LEU A 295 -4.94 -9.15 18.66
N ALA A 296 -3.85 -9.12 17.91
CA ALA A 296 -2.91 -8.02 17.93
C ALA A 296 -3.70 -6.75 17.63
N GLU A 297 -3.47 -5.72 18.41
CA GLU A 297 -4.13 -4.44 18.25
C GLU A 297 -3.96 -3.97 16.80
N PRO A 298 -5.02 -3.43 16.16
CA PRO A 298 -5.00 -2.98 14.76
C PRO A 298 -3.92 -1.92 14.48
N ASP A 299 -3.39 -1.27 15.52
CA ASP A 299 -2.38 -0.20 15.43
C ASP A 299 -0.98 -0.67 14.99
N ARG A 300 -0.75 -1.98 14.81
CA ARG A 300 0.55 -2.49 14.36
C ARG A 300 0.86 -2.22 12.89
N TRP A 301 -0.19 -1.91 12.10
CA TRP A 301 -0.13 -1.75 10.64
C TRP A 301 -0.66 -0.39 10.14
N LEU A 302 -0.95 0.56 11.06
CA LEU A 302 -1.34 1.94 10.73
C LEU A 302 -0.19 2.92 10.90
#